data_b3b62531184b97d7c5c7e8f720547043
#
_entry.id   b3b62531184b97d7c5c7e8f720547043
#
_cell.length_a   1.000
_cell.length_b   1.000
_cell.length_c   1.000
_cell.angle_alpha   90.00
_cell.angle_beta   90.00
_cell.angle_gamma   90.00
#
_symmetry.space_group_name_H-M   'P 1'
#
loop_
_entity.id
_entity.type
_entity.pdbx_description
1 polymer ?
#
loop_
_entity_poly.entity_id
_entity_poly.type
_entity_poly.pdbx_seq_one_letter_code
_entity_poly.pdbx_strand_id
1 'polypeptide(L)'
;MITLALLTVLPVRGEGVDSLQVYVQAGDSCMQAFNSFEALQNYQRAYGIAQGQDVRMKLADCQYKRANYRQVTELLKNIPEDSLSHEAFRQLAFSYQKQGDNDSFMYWAEQLIYRYPMDSEVVAGLTLAFAKANQPQRGIVCGMKYCQRDSMNIMVNRALADAWFMDRNFNAAGKLYNRLLEQGDSTFNTLYSAGMCYSQLDSLERAYKYLQFAFLISGMQHAGCAYRLGVVCVDTQRYPEGLGYLNLAKELLRPDTTIMKAITLSQGEGYYLTQHYPEAVEAWKEHLAYNPSSVATYYNIANAYCYLLKDREHALAYYRLFLEKAAEVEQPTPQLLEMIEAARKLIQP
;
A
#
# COMPACT_ATOMS: atom_id res chain seq x y z
N MET A 1 79.46 -3.34 -24.93
CA MET A 1 78.49 -4.40 -25.14
C MET A 1 77.53 -4.32 -23.98
N ILE A 2 76.33 -3.72 -24.20
CA ILE A 2 75.26 -3.56 -23.21
C ILE A 2 74.25 -4.62 -23.56
N THR A 3 74.08 -5.61 -22.69
CA THR A 3 73.08 -6.67 -22.82
C THR A 3 71.74 -6.15 -22.32
N LEU A 4 70.77 -5.96 -23.25
CA LEU A 4 69.40 -5.61 -22.96
C LEU A 4 68.71 -6.88 -22.50
N ALA A 5 68.29 -6.93 -21.22
CA ALA A 5 67.41 -7.97 -20.69
C ALA A 5 65.96 -7.65 -21.10
N LEU A 6 65.38 -8.45 -21.98
CA LEU A 6 63.96 -8.45 -22.26
C LEU A 6 63.20 -8.99 -21.03
N LEU A 7 62.55 -8.12 -20.29
CA LEU A 7 61.55 -8.51 -19.34
C LEU A 7 60.28 -8.92 -20.14
N THR A 8 60.04 -10.20 -20.24
CA THR A 8 58.77 -10.76 -20.71
C THR A 8 57.72 -10.54 -19.61
N VAL A 9 56.82 -9.61 -19.85
CA VAL A 9 55.63 -9.45 -19.03
C VAL A 9 54.71 -10.63 -19.31
N LEU A 10 54.67 -11.59 -18.39
CA LEU A 10 53.67 -12.66 -18.38
C LEU A 10 52.31 -12.02 -18.05
N PRO A 11 51.22 -12.38 -18.74
CA PRO A 11 49.90 -11.86 -18.39
C PRO A 11 49.48 -12.44 -17.04
N VAL A 12 49.27 -11.56 -16.06
CA VAL A 12 48.69 -11.87 -14.76
C VAL A 12 47.23 -12.31 -14.96
N ARG A 13 47.02 -13.61 -15.23
CA ARG A 13 45.71 -14.22 -15.37
C ARG A 13 45.12 -14.73 -14.04
N GLY A 14 45.82 -14.57 -12.91
CA GLY A 14 45.46 -15.11 -11.61
C GLY A 14 44.80 -14.12 -10.64
N GLU A 15 45.22 -12.85 -10.66
CA GLU A 15 44.81 -11.88 -9.62
C GLU A 15 43.31 -11.52 -9.65
N GLY A 16 42.66 -11.57 -10.81
CA GLY A 16 41.24 -11.22 -10.93
C GLY A 16 40.28 -12.31 -10.43
N VAL A 17 40.65 -13.58 -10.53
CA VAL A 17 39.82 -14.72 -10.12
C VAL A 17 39.89 -14.90 -8.60
N ASP A 18 41.10 -14.76 -8.02
CA ASP A 18 41.28 -14.85 -6.57
C ASP A 18 40.56 -13.72 -5.84
N SER A 19 40.60 -12.49 -6.37
CA SER A 19 39.90 -11.34 -5.79
C SER A 19 38.38 -11.46 -5.90
N LEU A 20 37.82 -12.01 -6.99
CA LEU A 20 36.38 -12.29 -7.13
C LEU A 20 35.90 -13.23 -6.02
N GLN A 21 36.61 -14.35 -5.84
CA GLN A 21 36.24 -15.37 -4.86
C GLN A 21 36.32 -14.83 -3.41
N VAL A 22 37.36 -14.02 -3.14
CA VAL A 22 37.49 -13.35 -1.82
C VAL A 22 36.32 -12.46 -1.52
N TYR A 23 35.87 -11.61 -2.46
CA TYR A 23 34.72 -10.74 -2.23
C TYR A 23 33.38 -11.52 -2.13
N VAL A 24 33.21 -12.59 -2.90
CA VAL A 24 32.04 -13.46 -2.79
C VAL A 24 31.98 -14.12 -1.41
N GLN A 25 33.09 -14.71 -0.93
CA GLN A 25 33.17 -15.34 0.38
C GLN A 25 33.00 -14.35 1.53
N ALA A 26 33.57 -13.15 1.42
CA ALA A 26 33.37 -12.09 2.39
C ALA A 26 31.88 -11.65 2.45
N GLY A 27 31.24 -11.51 1.29
CA GLY A 27 29.79 -11.23 1.19
C GLY A 27 28.96 -12.33 1.83
N ASP A 28 29.25 -13.60 1.54
CA ASP A 28 28.55 -14.76 2.13
C ASP A 28 28.68 -14.79 3.66
N SER A 29 29.88 -14.53 4.18
CA SER A 29 30.12 -14.45 5.62
C SER A 29 29.35 -13.31 6.28
N CYS A 30 29.28 -12.13 5.64
CA CYS A 30 28.49 -11.00 6.11
C CYS A 30 26.98 -11.33 6.10
N MET A 31 26.49 -12.05 5.07
CA MET A 31 25.09 -12.46 5.01
C MET A 31 24.75 -13.46 6.14
N GLN A 32 25.63 -14.40 6.43
CA GLN A 32 25.46 -15.33 7.56
C GLN A 32 25.46 -14.60 8.92
N ALA A 33 26.21 -13.50 9.02
CA ALA A 33 26.23 -12.63 10.20
C ALA A 33 25.08 -11.60 10.22
N PHE A 34 24.11 -11.69 9.32
CA PHE A 34 23.01 -10.73 9.13
C PHE A 34 23.45 -9.28 8.86
N ASN A 35 24.70 -9.07 8.44
CA ASN A 35 25.25 -7.78 8.04
C ASN A 35 25.06 -7.53 6.54
N SER A 36 23.82 -7.22 6.14
CA SER A 36 23.47 -6.98 4.74
C SER A 36 24.13 -5.74 4.14
N PHE A 37 24.62 -4.81 4.96
CA PHE A 37 25.30 -3.60 4.46
C PHE A 37 26.69 -3.92 3.93
N GLU A 38 27.53 -4.60 4.71
CA GLU A 38 28.86 -5.02 4.26
C GLU A 38 28.77 -6.11 3.18
N ALA A 39 27.80 -7.03 3.28
CA ALA A 39 27.54 -8.00 2.24
C ALA A 39 27.30 -7.33 0.87
N LEU A 40 26.46 -6.28 0.86
CA LEU A 40 26.17 -5.52 -0.36
C LEU A 40 27.45 -4.94 -0.97
N GLN A 41 28.31 -4.32 -0.16
CA GLN A 41 29.58 -3.75 -0.66
C GLN A 41 30.49 -4.82 -1.28
N ASN A 42 30.59 -5.97 -0.61
CA ASN A 42 31.42 -7.07 -1.11
C ASN A 42 30.86 -7.66 -2.41
N TYR A 43 29.55 -7.93 -2.49
CA TYR A 43 28.93 -8.43 -3.72
C TYR A 43 28.97 -7.40 -4.86
N GLN A 44 28.89 -6.10 -4.58
CA GLN A 44 29.06 -5.06 -5.60
C GLN A 44 30.49 -5.04 -6.14
N ARG A 45 31.52 -5.22 -5.30
CA ARG A 45 32.92 -5.37 -5.74
C ARG A 45 33.09 -6.62 -6.59
N ALA A 46 32.53 -7.75 -6.14
CA ALA A 46 32.52 -9.00 -6.92
C ALA A 46 31.86 -8.81 -8.30
N TYR A 47 30.72 -8.14 -8.34
CA TYR A 47 29.96 -7.83 -9.56
C TYR A 47 30.72 -6.89 -10.51
N GLY A 48 31.53 -5.96 -9.97
CA GLY A 48 32.42 -5.10 -10.75
C GLY A 48 33.54 -5.88 -11.44
N ILE A 49 33.99 -7.02 -10.86
CA ILE A 49 35.02 -7.89 -11.45
C ILE A 49 34.40 -8.83 -12.49
N ALA A 50 33.29 -9.49 -12.15
CA ALA A 50 32.61 -10.42 -13.05
C ALA A 50 31.08 -10.40 -12.82
N GLN A 51 30.32 -10.23 -13.91
CA GLN A 51 28.87 -10.19 -13.90
C GLN A 51 28.25 -11.59 -14.14
N GLY A 52 28.85 -12.62 -13.56
CA GLY A 52 28.36 -13.99 -13.65
C GLY A 52 26.97 -14.16 -13.01
N GLN A 53 26.25 -15.19 -13.43
CA GLN A 53 24.89 -15.47 -12.93
C GLN A 53 24.88 -15.67 -11.42
N ASP A 54 25.86 -16.37 -10.88
CA ASP A 54 26.02 -16.64 -9.44
C ASP A 54 26.15 -15.34 -8.62
N VAL A 55 27.02 -14.42 -9.07
CA VAL A 55 27.23 -13.14 -8.41
C VAL A 55 25.96 -12.27 -8.50
N ARG A 56 25.26 -12.31 -9.63
CA ARG A 56 23.97 -11.60 -9.80
C ARG A 56 22.93 -12.13 -8.81
N MET A 57 22.79 -13.45 -8.66
CA MET A 57 21.82 -14.03 -7.72
C MET A 57 22.17 -13.70 -6.27
N LYS A 58 23.44 -13.75 -5.87
CA LYS A 58 23.88 -13.36 -4.52
C LYS A 58 23.64 -11.88 -4.24
N LEU A 59 23.97 -11.02 -5.21
CA LEU A 59 23.71 -9.58 -5.11
C LEU A 59 22.20 -9.29 -5.04
N ALA A 60 21.39 -10.01 -5.82
CA ALA A 60 19.94 -9.90 -5.81
C ALA A 60 19.34 -10.34 -4.46
N ASP A 61 19.82 -11.45 -3.87
CA ASP A 61 19.40 -11.89 -2.54
C ASP A 61 19.68 -10.82 -1.47
N CYS A 62 20.88 -10.23 -1.51
CA CYS A 62 21.22 -9.13 -0.61
C CYS A 62 20.30 -7.92 -0.81
N GLN A 63 20.02 -7.52 -2.06
CA GLN A 63 19.13 -6.42 -2.38
C GLN A 63 17.66 -6.72 -1.97
N TYR A 64 17.20 -7.97 -2.13
CA TYR A 64 15.87 -8.40 -1.74
C TYR A 64 15.65 -8.26 -0.23
N LYS A 65 16.62 -8.73 0.58
CA LYS A 65 16.59 -8.59 2.05
C LYS A 65 16.63 -7.13 2.51
N ARG A 66 17.11 -6.23 1.67
CA ARG A 66 17.08 -4.77 1.89
C ARG A 66 15.87 -4.07 1.28
N ALA A 67 14.89 -4.81 0.78
CA ALA A 67 13.69 -4.32 0.11
C ALA A 67 13.96 -3.46 -1.15
N ASN A 68 15.13 -3.60 -1.77
CA ASN A 68 15.49 -2.90 -3.01
C ASN A 68 14.97 -3.66 -4.24
N TYR A 69 13.67 -3.87 -4.33
CA TYR A 69 13.03 -4.77 -5.31
C TYR A 69 13.33 -4.41 -6.77
N ARG A 70 13.48 -3.12 -7.09
CA ARG A 70 13.84 -2.67 -8.44
C ARG A 70 15.24 -3.19 -8.85
N GLN A 71 16.20 -3.17 -7.93
CA GLN A 71 17.54 -3.70 -8.19
C GLN A 71 17.50 -5.21 -8.39
N VAL A 72 16.67 -5.92 -7.64
CA VAL A 72 16.47 -7.38 -7.80
C VAL A 72 15.98 -7.71 -9.21
N THR A 73 14.94 -7.03 -9.68
CA THR A 73 14.38 -7.28 -11.03
C THR A 73 15.42 -6.97 -12.12
N GLU A 74 16.18 -5.87 -12.01
CA GLU A 74 17.24 -5.54 -12.97
C GLU A 74 18.35 -6.59 -13.02
N LEU A 75 18.73 -7.17 -11.90
CA LEU A 75 19.77 -8.19 -11.81
C LEU A 75 19.31 -9.55 -12.36
N LEU A 76 18.06 -9.94 -12.14
CA LEU A 76 17.57 -11.31 -12.38
C LEU A 76 16.81 -11.49 -13.70
N LYS A 77 16.08 -10.47 -14.19
CA LYS A 77 15.18 -10.59 -15.37
C LYS A 77 15.84 -11.11 -16.65
N ASN A 78 17.15 -10.91 -16.79
CA ASN A 78 17.92 -11.33 -17.97
C ASN A 78 18.70 -12.63 -17.74
N ILE A 79 18.54 -13.29 -16.60
CA ILE A 79 19.10 -14.62 -16.36
C ILE A 79 18.13 -15.64 -16.98
N PRO A 80 18.59 -16.60 -17.77
CA PRO A 80 17.73 -17.66 -18.30
C PRO A 80 16.98 -18.37 -17.16
N GLU A 81 15.70 -18.62 -17.36
CA GLU A 81 14.83 -19.25 -16.33
C GLU A 81 15.43 -20.55 -15.78
N ASP A 82 16.04 -21.36 -16.67
CA ASP A 82 16.69 -22.61 -16.29
C ASP A 82 17.94 -22.44 -15.41
N SER A 83 18.52 -21.26 -15.40
CA SER A 83 19.70 -20.93 -14.61
C SER A 83 19.37 -20.25 -13.29
N LEU A 84 18.11 -19.84 -13.09
CA LEU A 84 17.67 -19.26 -11.83
C LEU A 84 17.55 -20.36 -10.76
N SER A 85 18.14 -20.13 -9.58
CA SER A 85 17.84 -20.94 -8.41
C SER A 85 16.37 -20.74 -8.00
N HIS A 86 15.79 -21.70 -7.29
CA HIS A 86 14.41 -21.58 -6.79
C HIS A 86 14.21 -20.27 -6.03
N GLU A 87 15.12 -19.94 -5.14
CA GLU A 87 15.04 -18.72 -4.33
C GLU A 87 15.16 -17.44 -5.19
N ALA A 88 16.11 -17.39 -6.12
CA ALA A 88 16.25 -16.23 -7.01
C ALA A 88 15.02 -16.04 -7.90
N PHE A 89 14.39 -17.14 -8.33
CA PHE A 89 13.15 -17.10 -9.10
C PHE A 89 11.98 -16.55 -8.28
N ARG A 90 11.84 -17.00 -7.01
CA ARG A 90 10.87 -16.46 -6.06
C ARG A 90 11.07 -14.95 -5.85
N GLN A 91 12.32 -14.56 -5.58
CA GLN A 91 12.67 -13.16 -5.35
C GLN A 91 12.36 -12.27 -6.56
N LEU A 92 12.59 -12.78 -7.78
CA LEU A 92 12.21 -12.07 -9.00
C LEU A 92 10.69 -11.85 -9.09
N ALA A 93 9.91 -12.92 -8.94
CA ALA A 93 8.46 -12.85 -9.01
C ALA A 93 7.89 -11.90 -7.93
N PHE A 94 8.27 -12.11 -6.66
CA PHE A 94 7.77 -11.26 -5.57
C PHE A 94 8.27 -9.82 -5.64
N SER A 95 9.46 -9.58 -6.22
CA SER A 95 9.93 -8.21 -6.43
C SER A 95 9.03 -7.42 -7.38
N TYR A 96 8.53 -8.04 -8.45
CA TYR A 96 7.52 -7.42 -9.31
C TYR A 96 6.22 -7.14 -8.55
N GLN A 97 5.75 -8.09 -7.74
CA GLN A 97 4.56 -7.90 -6.90
C GLN A 97 4.72 -6.72 -5.93
N LYS A 98 5.89 -6.61 -5.27
CA LYS A 98 6.21 -5.51 -4.33
C LYS A 98 6.32 -4.15 -5.02
N GLN A 99 6.63 -4.12 -6.31
CA GLN A 99 6.64 -2.92 -7.14
C GLN A 99 5.24 -2.56 -7.69
N GLY A 100 4.23 -3.41 -7.47
CA GLY A 100 2.89 -3.23 -8.02
C GLY A 100 2.74 -3.67 -9.49
N ASP A 101 3.77 -4.23 -10.09
CA ASP A 101 3.75 -4.80 -11.44
C ASP A 101 3.15 -6.22 -11.38
N ASN A 102 1.82 -6.27 -11.36
CA ASN A 102 1.10 -7.52 -11.22
C ASN A 102 1.18 -8.39 -12.47
N ASP A 103 1.32 -7.81 -13.66
CA ASP A 103 1.41 -8.58 -14.91
C ASP A 103 2.73 -9.33 -14.97
N SER A 104 3.85 -8.68 -14.67
CA SER A 104 5.16 -9.34 -14.57
C SER A 104 5.18 -10.36 -13.42
N PHE A 105 4.54 -10.06 -12.28
CA PHE A 105 4.41 -11.04 -11.20
C PHE A 105 3.69 -12.30 -11.67
N MET A 106 2.53 -12.16 -12.31
CA MET A 106 1.75 -13.31 -12.79
C MET A 106 2.54 -14.14 -13.80
N TYR A 107 3.24 -13.48 -14.73
CA TYR A 107 4.09 -14.17 -15.70
C TYR A 107 5.18 -15.02 -15.01
N TRP A 108 5.99 -14.39 -14.15
CA TRP A 108 7.09 -15.08 -13.49
C TRP A 108 6.62 -16.13 -12.48
N ALA A 109 5.51 -15.89 -11.80
CA ALA A 109 4.91 -16.86 -10.90
C ALA A 109 4.36 -18.09 -11.64
N GLU A 110 3.76 -17.94 -12.84
CA GLU A 110 3.35 -19.08 -13.67
C GLU A 110 4.53 -19.95 -14.08
N GLN A 111 5.63 -19.35 -14.53
CA GLN A 111 6.85 -20.08 -14.88
C GLN A 111 7.45 -20.81 -13.66
N LEU A 112 7.41 -20.13 -12.50
CA LEU A 112 7.93 -20.71 -11.27
C LEU A 112 7.12 -21.95 -10.83
N ILE A 113 5.80 -21.89 -10.79
CA ILE A 113 4.94 -23.01 -10.36
C ILE A 113 4.95 -24.15 -11.39
N TYR A 114 5.24 -23.88 -12.65
CA TYR A 114 5.47 -24.93 -13.63
C TYR A 114 6.64 -25.83 -13.22
N ARG A 115 7.72 -25.26 -12.70
CA ARG A 115 8.91 -25.97 -12.23
C ARG A 115 8.78 -26.44 -10.77
N TYR A 116 8.20 -25.59 -9.91
CA TYR A 116 8.06 -25.82 -8.47
C TYR A 116 6.58 -25.77 -8.05
N PRO A 117 5.78 -26.77 -8.45
CA PRO A 117 4.32 -26.75 -8.27
C PRO A 117 3.84 -26.82 -6.82
N MET A 118 4.76 -27.12 -5.88
CA MET A 118 4.47 -27.18 -4.45
C MET A 118 4.94 -25.94 -3.67
N ASP A 119 5.32 -24.86 -4.36
CA ASP A 119 5.59 -23.58 -3.71
C ASP A 119 4.28 -22.91 -3.30
N SER A 120 3.85 -23.17 -2.07
CA SER A 120 2.55 -22.72 -1.56
C SER A 120 2.37 -21.21 -1.56
N GLU A 121 3.45 -20.46 -1.27
CA GLU A 121 3.39 -19.01 -1.20
C GLU A 121 3.17 -18.41 -2.59
N VAL A 122 3.90 -18.91 -3.58
CA VAL A 122 3.76 -18.44 -4.97
C VAL A 122 2.39 -18.87 -5.53
N VAL A 123 1.95 -20.11 -5.29
CA VAL A 123 0.62 -20.58 -5.72
C VAL A 123 -0.49 -19.73 -5.10
N ALA A 124 -0.43 -19.44 -3.80
CA ALA A 124 -1.42 -18.61 -3.14
C ALA A 124 -1.40 -17.17 -3.69
N GLY A 125 -0.20 -16.59 -3.84
CA GLY A 125 -0.01 -15.26 -4.41
C GLY A 125 -0.57 -15.14 -5.82
N LEU A 126 -0.27 -16.11 -6.69
CA LEU A 126 -0.74 -16.16 -8.07
C LEU A 126 -2.27 -16.38 -8.15
N THR A 127 -2.81 -17.28 -7.34
CA THR A 127 -4.25 -17.52 -7.23
C THR A 127 -5.00 -16.21 -6.93
N LEU A 128 -4.52 -15.47 -5.95
CA LEU A 128 -5.12 -14.20 -5.55
C LEU A 128 -4.89 -13.08 -6.58
N ALA A 129 -3.72 -13.05 -7.23
CA ALA A 129 -3.42 -12.07 -8.28
C ALA A 129 -4.35 -12.22 -9.48
N PHE A 130 -4.59 -13.45 -9.96
CA PHE A 130 -5.57 -13.70 -11.02
C PHE A 130 -6.98 -13.29 -10.61
N ALA A 131 -7.41 -13.62 -9.40
CA ALA A 131 -8.72 -13.24 -8.91
C ALA A 131 -8.91 -11.71 -8.89
N LYS A 132 -7.91 -10.97 -8.40
CA LYS A 132 -7.90 -9.49 -8.40
C LYS A 132 -7.82 -8.87 -9.79
N ALA A 133 -7.18 -9.54 -10.75
CA ALA A 133 -7.12 -9.13 -12.14
C ALA A 133 -8.40 -9.48 -12.94
N ASN A 134 -9.50 -9.80 -12.26
CA ASN A 134 -10.78 -10.22 -12.86
C ASN A 134 -10.68 -11.51 -13.69
N GLN A 135 -9.78 -12.41 -13.31
CA GLN A 135 -9.56 -13.72 -13.92
C GLN A 135 -9.67 -14.84 -12.85
N PRO A 136 -10.74 -14.88 -12.02
CA PRO A 136 -10.81 -15.77 -10.88
C PRO A 136 -10.71 -17.27 -11.27
N GLN A 137 -11.21 -17.64 -12.46
CA GLN A 137 -11.15 -19.03 -12.94
C GLN A 137 -9.71 -19.53 -13.13
N ARG A 138 -8.78 -18.69 -13.60
CA ARG A 138 -7.35 -19.05 -13.68
C ARG A 138 -6.75 -19.27 -12.29
N GLY A 139 -7.07 -18.38 -11.36
CA GLY A 139 -6.66 -18.54 -9.97
C GLY A 139 -7.19 -19.82 -9.34
N ILE A 140 -8.48 -20.13 -9.54
CA ILE A 140 -9.14 -21.34 -9.04
C ILE A 140 -8.43 -22.59 -9.59
N VAL A 141 -8.14 -22.65 -10.88
CA VAL A 141 -7.41 -23.79 -11.47
C VAL A 141 -6.03 -23.94 -10.85
N CYS A 142 -5.32 -22.83 -10.63
CA CYS A 142 -4.01 -22.82 -9.99
C CYS A 142 -4.08 -23.41 -8.56
N GLY A 143 -4.93 -22.85 -7.70
CA GLY A 143 -5.10 -23.31 -6.32
C GLY A 143 -5.60 -24.77 -6.24
N MET A 144 -6.55 -25.17 -7.08
CA MET A 144 -7.06 -26.55 -7.11
C MET A 144 -5.99 -27.58 -7.50
N LYS A 145 -5.12 -27.26 -8.46
CA LYS A 145 -3.99 -28.15 -8.81
C LYS A 145 -3.07 -28.42 -7.63
N TYR A 146 -2.77 -27.40 -6.84
CA TYR A 146 -1.99 -27.55 -5.62
C TYR A 146 -2.72 -28.40 -4.59
N CYS A 147 -4.02 -28.12 -4.34
CA CYS A 147 -4.84 -28.81 -3.34
C CYS A 147 -5.05 -30.31 -3.65
N GLN A 148 -4.83 -30.76 -4.89
CA GLN A 148 -4.82 -32.20 -5.21
C GLN A 148 -3.68 -32.96 -4.51
N ARG A 149 -2.58 -32.27 -4.16
CA ARG A 149 -1.41 -32.87 -3.51
C ARG A 149 -1.34 -32.49 -2.01
N ASP A 150 -1.70 -31.27 -1.67
CA ASP A 150 -1.77 -30.78 -0.29
C ASP A 150 -3.05 -30.00 -0.07
N SER A 151 -4.09 -30.70 0.37
CA SER A 151 -5.41 -30.12 0.62
C SER A 151 -5.52 -29.36 1.95
N MET A 152 -4.48 -29.43 2.80
CA MET A 152 -4.51 -28.87 4.15
C MET A 152 -3.77 -27.54 4.27
N ASN A 153 -3.13 -27.07 3.22
CA ASN A 153 -2.36 -25.83 3.25
C ASN A 153 -3.28 -24.62 3.45
N ILE A 154 -3.14 -23.97 4.60
CA ILE A 154 -4.00 -22.84 4.99
C ILE A 154 -3.87 -21.67 4.03
N MET A 155 -2.65 -21.35 3.58
CA MET A 155 -2.38 -20.20 2.72
C MET A 155 -3.04 -20.36 1.34
N VAL A 156 -2.88 -21.55 0.72
CA VAL A 156 -3.47 -21.83 -0.58
C VAL A 156 -4.98 -21.96 -0.48
N ASN A 157 -5.50 -22.63 0.55
CA ASN A 157 -6.95 -22.76 0.77
C ASN A 157 -7.60 -21.39 0.96
N ARG A 158 -6.95 -20.45 1.66
CA ARG A 158 -7.46 -19.08 1.82
C ARG A 158 -7.51 -18.34 0.47
N ALA A 159 -6.42 -18.36 -0.29
CA ALA A 159 -6.38 -17.74 -1.62
C ALA A 159 -7.42 -18.35 -2.56
N LEU A 160 -7.61 -19.67 -2.50
CA LEU A 160 -8.61 -20.37 -3.29
C LEU A 160 -10.05 -20.04 -2.86
N ALA A 161 -10.30 -19.90 -1.55
CA ALA A 161 -11.60 -19.46 -1.04
C ALA A 161 -11.93 -18.03 -1.51
N ASP A 162 -10.96 -17.12 -1.44
CA ASP A 162 -11.09 -15.75 -1.93
C ASP A 162 -11.34 -15.72 -3.45
N ALA A 163 -10.65 -16.57 -4.22
CA ALA A 163 -10.87 -16.68 -5.67
C ALA A 163 -12.29 -17.19 -6.00
N TRP A 164 -12.79 -18.21 -5.29
CA TRP A 164 -14.18 -18.67 -5.43
C TRP A 164 -15.19 -17.59 -5.02
N PHE A 165 -14.89 -16.80 -3.99
CA PHE A 165 -15.73 -15.69 -3.57
C PHE A 165 -15.81 -14.62 -4.67
N MET A 166 -14.67 -14.25 -5.28
CA MET A 166 -14.62 -13.30 -6.40
C MET A 166 -15.31 -13.82 -7.66
N ASP A 167 -15.27 -15.14 -7.88
CA ASP A 167 -16.04 -15.83 -8.94
C ASP A 167 -17.54 -15.93 -8.63
N ARG A 168 -17.98 -15.39 -7.48
CA ARG A 168 -19.36 -15.46 -6.98
C ARG A 168 -19.88 -16.89 -6.70
N ASN A 169 -19.00 -17.86 -6.66
CA ASN A 169 -19.35 -19.20 -6.21
C ASN A 169 -19.24 -19.31 -4.68
N PHE A 170 -20.19 -18.66 -4.00
CA PHE A 170 -20.19 -18.56 -2.54
C PHE A 170 -20.31 -19.91 -1.84
N ASN A 171 -20.95 -20.91 -2.47
CA ASN A 171 -21.01 -22.27 -1.92
C ASN A 171 -19.63 -22.94 -1.85
N ALA A 172 -18.82 -22.84 -2.90
CA ALA A 172 -17.46 -23.36 -2.90
C ALA A 172 -16.57 -22.59 -1.92
N ALA A 173 -16.65 -21.26 -1.93
CA ALA A 173 -15.93 -20.41 -0.99
C ALA A 173 -16.27 -20.73 0.47
N GLY A 174 -17.56 -20.85 0.80
CA GLY A 174 -18.04 -21.13 2.15
C GLY A 174 -17.53 -22.47 2.71
N LYS A 175 -17.45 -23.51 1.87
CA LYS A 175 -16.86 -24.80 2.26
C LYS A 175 -15.39 -24.69 2.64
N LEU A 176 -14.63 -23.89 1.89
CA LEU A 176 -13.21 -23.66 2.19
C LEU A 176 -13.01 -22.80 3.43
N TYR A 177 -13.81 -21.72 3.60
CA TYR A 177 -13.75 -20.93 4.82
C TYR A 177 -14.11 -21.74 6.06
N ASN A 178 -15.11 -22.64 6.00
CA ASN A 178 -15.40 -23.56 7.10
C ASN A 178 -14.18 -24.43 7.44
N ARG A 179 -13.56 -25.03 6.43
CA ARG A 179 -12.36 -25.86 6.64
C ARG A 179 -11.24 -25.05 7.30
N LEU A 180 -10.99 -23.83 6.84
CA LEU A 180 -9.98 -22.95 7.42
C LEU A 180 -10.26 -22.64 8.89
N LEU A 181 -11.51 -22.35 9.24
CA LEU A 181 -11.93 -22.10 10.61
C LEU A 181 -11.83 -23.35 11.49
N GLU A 182 -12.15 -24.54 10.96
CA GLU A 182 -11.97 -25.83 11.64
C GLU A 182 -10.48 -26.16 11.85
N GLN A 183 -9.59 -25.70 10.98
CA GLN A 183 -8.14 -25.79 11.14
C GLN A 183 -7.57 -24.77 12.13
N GLY A 184 -8.41 -23.89 12.69
CA GLY A 184 -8.00 -22.85 13.64
C GLY A 184 -7.54 -21.55 13.02
N ASP A 185 -7.70 -21.35 11.70
CA ASP A 185 -7.41 -20.07 11.04
C ASP A 185 -8.48 -19.04 11.36
N SER A 186 -8.36 -18.42 12.52
CA SER A 186 -9.23 -17.35 13.01
C SER A 186 -8.63 -15.95 12.83
N THR A 187 -7.87 -15.74 11.75
CA THR A 187 -7.35 -14.40 11.41
C THR A 187 -8.47 -13.47 10.98
N PHE A 188 -8.24 -12.15 11.12
CA PHE A 188 -9.20 -11.13 10.67
C PHE A 188 -9.69 -11.38 9.24
N ASN A 189 -8.76 -11.63 8.31
CA ASN A 189 -9.09 -11.80 6.89
C ASN A 189 -10.02 -13.01 6.68
N THR A 190 -9.72 -14.16 7.29
CA THR A 190 -10.54 -15.38 7.14
C THR A 190 -11.93 -15.19 7.74
N LEU A 191 -12.03 -14.61 8.94
CA LEU A 191 -13.31 -14.35 9.59
C LEU A 191 -14.15 -13.32 8.83
N TYR A 192 -13.53 -12.24 8.36
CA TYR A 192 -14.22 -11.19 7.61
C TYR A 192 -14.73 -11.71 6.27
N SER A 193 -13.87 -12.41 5.50
CA SER A 193 -14.26 -13.01 4.22
C SER A 193 -15.32 -14.11 4.39
N ALA A 194 -15.22 -14.93 5.44
CA ALA A 194 -16.24 -15.92 5.77
C ALA A 194 -17.58 -15.24 6.09
N GLY A 195 -17.56 -14.22 6.92
CA GLY A 195 -18.76 -13.45 7.26
C GLY A 195 -19.44 -12.82 6.04
N MET A 196 -18.65 -12.22 5.14
CA MET A 196 -19.15 -11.71 3.87
C MET A 196 -19.73 -12.82 2.98
N CYS A 197 -19.05 -13.99 2.91
CA CYS A 197 -19.51 -15.11 2.13
C CYS A 197 -20.85 -15.65 2.65
N TYR A 198 -21.01 -15.81 3.97
CA TYR A 198 -22.24 -16.28 4.56
C TYR A 198 -23.40 -15.27 4.44
N SER A 199 -23.10 -13.98 4.40
CA SER A 199 -24.10 -12.95 4.08
C SER A 199 -24.64 -13.14 2.64
N GLN A 200 -23.80 -13.50 1.68
CA GLN A 200 -24.23 -13.78 0.30
C GLN A 200 -24.99 -15.13 0.16
N LEU A 201 -24.82 -16.04 1.10
CA LEU A 201 -25.52 -17.32 1.18
C LEU A 201 -26.81 -17.25 2.00
N ASP A 202 -27.24 -16.06 2.40
CA ASP A 202 -28.38 -15.81 3.28
C ASP A 202 -28.30 -16.56 4.64
N SER A 203 -27.08 -16.94 5.03
CA SER A 203 -26.80 -17.55 6.33
C SER A 203 -26.43 -16.46 7.36
N LEU A 204 -27.41 -15.59 7.63
CA LEU A 204 -27.19 -14.33 8.34
C LEU A 204 -26.66 -14.51 9.78
N GLU A 205 -27.08 -15.56 10.50
CA GLU A 205 -26.55 -15.84 11.85
C GLU A 205 -25.06 -16.21 11.83
N ARG A 206 -24.62 -16.98 10.81
CA ARG A 206 -23.19 -17.28 10.63
C ARG A 206 -22.42 -16.03 10.21
N ALA A 207 -22.99 -15.23 9.30
CA ALA A 207 -22.42 -13.98 8.88
C ALA A 207 -22.20 -13.04 10.08
N TYR A 208 -23.23 -12.87 10.91
CA TYR A 208 -23.15 -12.08 12.15
C TYR A 208 -22.02 -12.57 13.05
N LYS A 209 -22.00 -13.86 13.37
CA LYS A 209 -20.98 -14.46 14.24
C LYS A 209 -19.56 -14.16 13.75
N TYR A 210 -19.26 -14.44 12.48
CA TYR A 210 -17.92 -14.29 11.96
C TYR A 210 -17.50 -12.83 11.79
N LEU A 211 -18.44 -11.96 11.37
CA LEU A 211 -18.18 -10.52 11.31
C LEU A 211 -17.95 -9.92 12.69
N GLN A 212 -18.68 -10.38 13.72
CA GLN A 212 -18.49 -9.94 15.11
C GLN A 212 -17.09 -10.31 15.62
N PHE A 213 -16.64 -11.56 15.39
CA PHE A 213 -15.28 -11.96 15.75
C PHE A 213 -14.21 -11.19 14.96
N ALA A 214 -14.40 -10.99 13.67
CA ALA A 214 -13.51 -10.15 12.87
C ALA A 214 -13.43 -8.73 13.42
N PHE A 215 -14.56 -8.15 13.79
CA PHE A 215 -14.62 -6.80 14.33
C PHE A 215 -13.87 -6.68 15.67
N LEU A 216 -14.04 -7.66 16.57
CA LEU A 216 -13.32 -7.71 17.84
C LEU A 216 -11.81 -7.83 17.64
N ILE A 217 -11.35 -8.71 16.72
CA ILE A 217 -9.91 -8.88 16.40
C ILE A 217 -9.31 -7.59 15.82
N SER A 218 -10.09 -6.82 15.08
CA SER A 218 -9.65 -5.51 14.55
C SER A 218 -9.55 -4.42 15.63
N GLY A 219 -9.77 -4.74 16.91
CA GLY A 219 -9.87 -3.78 17.99
C GLY A 219 -11.07 -2.83 17.83
N MET A 220 -12.11 -3.27 17.13
CA MET A 220 -13.32 -2.49 16.80
C MET A 220 -13.03 -1.21 15.98
N GLN A 221 -11.95 -1.21 15.20
CA GLN A 221 -11.50 -0.04 14.42
C GLN A 221 -11.69 -0.21 12.89
N HIS A 222 -12.22 -1.34 12.43
CA HIS A 222 -12.38 -1.59 11.01
C HIS A 222 -13.76 -1.15 10.51
N ALA A 223 -13.84 0.05 9.91
CA ALA A 223 -15.09 0.65 9.44
C ALA A 223 -15.91 -0.25 8.50
N GLY A 224 -15.25 -0.93 7.54
CA GLY A 224 -15.91 -1.85 6.62
C GLY A 224 -16.54 -3.05 7.32
N CYS A 225 -15.91 -3.55 8.41
CA CYS A 225 -16.47 -4.64 9.21
C CYS A 225 -17.68 -4.16 10.01
N ALA A 226 -17.58 -3.00 10.65
CA ALA A 226 -18.72 -2.37 11.34
C ALA A 226 -19.91 -2.16 10.39
N TYR A 227 -19.67 -1.65 9.19
CA TYR A 227 -20.70 -1.48 8.17
C TYR A 227 -21.39 -2.82 7.81
N ARG A 228 -20.62 -3.86 7.50
CA ARG A 228 -21.17 -5.18 7.14
C ARG A 228 -21.96 -5.80 8.30
N LEU A 229 -21.45 -5.67 9.52
CA LEU A 229 -22.11 -6.15 10.72
C LEU A 229 -23.43 -5.42 10.93
N GLY A 230 -23.43 -4.10 10.76
CA GLY A 230 -24.65 -3.28 10.82
C GLY A 230 -25.72 -3.70 9.81
N VAL A 231 -25.31 -3.97 8.55
CA VAL A 231 -26.25 -4.46 7.52
C VAL A 231 -26.83 -5.82 7.93
N VAL A 232 -26.01 -6.78 8.34
CA VAL A 232 -26.49 -8.10 8.77
C VAL A 232 -27.42 -8.00 9.99
N CYS A 233 -27.14 -7.10 10.93
CA CYS A 233 -28.05 -6.85 12.06
C CYS A 233 -29.42 -6.29 11.62
N VAL A 234 -29.44 -5.38 10.64
CA VAL A 234 -30.69 -4.86 10.07
C VAL A 234 -31.46 -5.97 9.37
N ASP A 235 -30.80 -6.80 8.56
CA ASP A 235 -31.42 -7.92 7.84
C ASP A 235 -31.98 -8.99 8.80
N THR A 236 -31.38 -9.13 9.99
CA THR A 236 -31.85 -10.03 11.07
C THR A 236 -32.80 -9.36 12.07
N GLN A 237 -33.31 -8.16 11.76
CA GLN A 237 -34.26 -7.38 12.59
C GLN A 237 -33.68 -6.93 13.95
N ARG A 238 -32.37 -6.95 14.13
CA ARG A 238 -31.67 -6.42 15.30
C ARG A 238 -31.41 -4.92 15.13
N TYR A 239 -32.48 -4.17 14.88
CA TYR A 239 -32.40 -2.76 14.46
C TYR A 239 -31.55 -1.85 15.36
N PRO A 240 -31.72 -1.87 16.71
CA PRO A 240 -30.93 -0.98 17.57
C PRO A 240 -29.45 -1.26 17.48
N GLU A 241 -29.07 -2.54 17.44
CA GLU A 241 -27.68 -2.98 17.33
C GLU A 241 -27.12 -2.63 15.93
N GLY A 242 -27.90 -2.90 14.87
CA GLY A 242 -27.52 -2.58 13.50
C GLY A 242 -27.26 -1.09 13.30
N LEU A 243 -28.15 -0.23 13.80
CA LEU A 243 -27.95 1.22 13.76
C LEU A 243 -26.72 1.65 14.56
N GLY A 244 -26.44 0.99 15.70
CA GLY A 244 -25.21 1.22 16.48
C GLY A 244 -23.96 0.97 15.66
N TYR A 245 -23.87 -0.19 14.98
CA TYR A 245 -22.72 -0.52 14.11
C TYR A 245 -22.63 0.39 12.87
N LEU A 246 -23.76 0.78 12.25
CA LEU A 246 -23.76 1.70 11.12
C LEU A 246 -23.27 3.10 11.53
N ASN A 247 -23.70 3.59 12.70
CA ASN A 247 -23.22 4.85 13.25
C ASN A 247 -21.72 4.78 13.55
N LEU A 248 -21.26 3.69 14.16
CA LEU A 248 -19.84 3.47 14.43
C LEU A 248 -19.02 3.42 13.12
N ALA A 249 -19.51 2.72 12.09
CA ALA A 249 -18.86 2.72 10.78
C ALA A 249 -18.72 4.12 10.21
N LYS A 250 -19.76 4.96 10.33
CA LYS A 250 -19.73 6.36 9.91
C LYS A 250 -18.72 7.18 10.69
N GLU A 251 -18.61 6.99 12.00
CA GLU A 251 -17.59 7.68 12.82
C GLU A 251 -16.18 7.23 12.47
N LEU A 252 -15.95 5.93 12.25
CA LEU A 252 -14.65 5.39 11.84
C LEU A 252 -14.21 5.84 10.43
N LEU A 253 -15.16 6.19 9.57
CA LEU A 253 -14.89 6.73 8.23
C LEU A 253 -14.70 8.25 8.24
N ARG A 254 -15.02 8.91 9.38
CA ARG A 254 -14.87 10.35 9.48
C ARG A 254 -13.41 10.73 9.43
N PRO A 255 -13.01 11.65 8.54
CA PRO A 255 -11.61 12.11 8.49
C PRO A 255 -11.21 12.73 9.83
N ASP A 256 -9.95 12.57 10.23
CA ASP A 256 -9.38 13.31 11.36
C ASP A 256 -9.45 14.81 11.04
N THR A 257 -10.32 15.53 11.76
CA THR A 257 -10.57 16.96 11.53
C THR A 257 -9.32 17.81 11.73
N THR A 258 -8.39 17.38 12.60
CA THR A 258 -7.11 18.09 12.83
C THR A 258 -6.23 17.99 11.59
N ILE A 259 -6.11 16.79 11.04
CA ILE A 259 -5.34 16.56 9.81
C ILE A 259 -6.01 17.24 8.62
N MET A 260 -7.34 17.16 8.51
CA MET A 260 -8.08 17.84 7.43
C MET A 260 -7.93 19.36 7.47
N LYS A 261 -7.94 19.98 8.65
CA LYS A 261 -7.63 21.42 8.81
C LYS A 261 -6.25 21.76 8.24
N ALA A 262 -5.23 20.96 8.55
CA ALA A 262 -3.88 21.20 8.06
C ALA A 262 -3.78 21.01 6.54
N ILE A 263 -4.34 19.92 6.01
CA ILE A 263 -4.32 19.62 4.57
C ILE A 263 -5.00 20.73 3.77
N THR A 264 -6.25 21.08 4.11
CA THR A 264 -7.04 22.04 3.35
C THR A 264 -6.45 23.46 3.41
N LEU A 265 -5.85 23.86 4.53
CA LEU A 265 -5.12 25.11 4.63
C LEU A 265 -3.90 25.13 3.70
N SER A 266 -3.07 24.09 3.77
CA SER A 266 -1.86 23.97 2.92
C SER A 266 -2.21 23.85 1.43
N GLN A 267 -3.31 23.19 1.07
CA GLN A 267 -3.79 23.15 -0.30
C GLN A 267 -4.18 24.55 -0.80
N GLY A 268 -4.91 25.33 0.00
CA GLY A 268 -5.28 26.69 -0.33
C GLY A 268 -4.07 27.58 -0.54
N GLU A 269 -3.07 27.49 0.34
CA GLU A 269 -1.79 28.22 0.20
C GLU A 269 -1.02 27.76 -1.05
N GLY A 270 -0.93 26.46 -1.32
CA GLY A 270 -0.26 25.90 -2.49
C GLY A 270 -0.90 26.36 -3.81
N TYR A 271 -2.22 26.31 -3.91
CA TYR A 271 -2.95 26.82 -5.07
C TYR A 271 -2.77 28.33 -5.24
N TYR A 272 -2.78 29.09 -4.15
CA TYR A 272 -2.56 30.53 -4.18
C TYR A 272 -1.16 30.87 -4.73
N LEU A 273 -0.11 30.22 -4.22
CA LEU A 273 1.27 30.43 -4.65
C LEU A 273 1.51 30.02 -6.11
N THR A 274 0.76 29.06 -6.61
CA THR A 274 0.80 28.61 -8.02
C THR A 274 -0.18 29.36 -8.92
N GLN A 275 -0.83 30.41 -8.41
CA GLN A 275 -1.78 31.28 -9.13
C GLN A 275 -3.08 30.59 -9.59
N HIS A 276 -3.42 29.45 -9.01
CA HIS A 276 -4.70 28.75 -9.20
C HIS A 276 -5.74 29.28 -8.19
N TYR A 277 -6.12 30.55 -8.38
CA TYR A 277 -6.90 31.29 -7.40
C TYR A 277 -8.31 30.75 -7.14
N PRO A 278 -9.06 30.27 -8.15
CA PRO A 278 -10.35 29.61 -7.90
C PRO A 278 -10.21 28.38 -7.01
N GLU A 279 -9.21 27.53 -7.27
CA GLU A 279 -8.95 26.31 -6.50
C GLU A 279 -8.46 26.65 -5.09
N ALA A 280 -7.69 27.72 -4.92
CA ALA A 280 -7.28 28.22 -3.60
C ALA A 280 -8.50 28.62 -2.75
N VAL A 281 -9.44 29.34 -3.34
CA VAL A 281 -10.68 29.74 -2.66
C VAL A 281 -11.51 28.53 -2.25
N GLU A 282 -11.67 27.53 -3.12
CA GLU A 282 -12.41 26.31 -2.79
C GLU A 282 -11.74 25.52 -1.66
N ALA A 283 -10.41 25.36 -1.68
CA ALA A 283 -9.67 24.70 -0.61
C ALA A 283 -9.78 25.46 0.73
N TRP A 284 -9.75 26.79 0.71
CA TRP A 284 -9.97 27.60 1.90
C TRP A 284 -11.42 27.54 2.41
N LYS A 285 -12.41 27.43 1.55
CA LYS A 285 -13.82 27.19 1.95
C LYS A 285 -13.94 25.81 2.62
N GLU A 286 -13.29 24.79 2.07
CA GLU A 286 -13.23 23.47 2.69
C GLU A 286 -12.54 23.53 4.06
N HIS A 287 -11.44 24.29 4.18
CA HIS A 287 -10.80 24.54 5.47
C HIS A 287 -11.76 25.12 6.49
N LEU A 288 -12.59 26.11 6.11
CA LEU A 288 -13.57 26.72 7.01
C LEU A 288 -14.68 25.73 7.44
N ALA A 289 -14.98 24.69 6.64
CA ALA A 289 -15.89 23.64 7.05
C ALA A 289 -15.35 22.81 8.23
N TYR A 290 -14.02 22.64 8.29
CA TYR A 290 -13.33 21.95 9.39
C TYR A 290 -12.89 22.90 10.52
N ASN A 291 -12.68 24.19 10.22
CA ASN A 291 -12.21 25.21 11.14
C ASN A 291 -12.96 26.54 10.98
N PRO A 292 -14.22 26.62 11.41
CA PRO A 292 -15.05 27.84 11.27
C PRO A 292 -14.50 29.07 12.00
N SER A 293 -13.59 28.89 12.96
CA SER A 293 -12.97 29.99 13.73
C SER A 293 -11.68 30.54 13.09
N SER A 294 -11.30 30.08 11.90
CA SER A 294 -10.07 30.53 11.21
C SER A 294 -10.26 31.93 10.62
N VAL A 295 -10.12 32.96 11.44
CA VAL A 295 -10.35 34.37 11.05
C VAL A 295 -9.51 34.76 9.83
N ALA A 296 -8.22 34.41 9.79
CA ALA A 296 -7.34 34.73 8.67
C ALA A 296 -7.82 34.13 7.33
N THR A 297 -8.43 32.95 7.35
CA THR A 297 -8.91 32.31 6.13
C THR A 297 -10.06 33.06 5.48
N TYR A 298 -11.00 33.62 6.27
CA TYR A 298 -12.06 34.49 5.72
C TYR A 298 -11.45 35.73 5.02
N TYR A 299 -10.42 36.32 5.59
CA TYR A 299 -9.74 37.46 5.00
C TYR A 299 -9.00 37.09 3.71
N ASN A 300 -8.34 35.93 3.69
CA ASN A 300 -7.65 35.41 2.48
C ASN A 300 -8.63 35.20 1.33
N ILE A 301 -9.76 34.56 1.59
CA ILE A 301 -10.84 34.36 0.59
C ILE A 301 -11.36 35.71 0.09
N ALA A 302 -11.64 36.67 1.00
CA ALA A 302 -12.10 38.02 0.63
C ALA A 302 -11.09 38.74 -0.29
N ASN A 303 -9.80 38.68 0.04
CA ASN A 303 -8.72 39.27 -0.77
C ASN A 303 -8.61 38.59 -2.14
N ALA A 304 -8.71 37.26 -2.19
CA ALA A 304 -8.66 36.50 -3.45
C ALA A 304 -9.82 36.93 -4.38
N TYR A 305 -11.03 37.04 -3.87
CA TYR A 305 -12.16 37.54 -4.65
C TYR A 305 -11.98 39.02 -5.06
N CYS A 306 -11.52 39.87 -4.15
CA CYS A 306 -11.37 41.29 -4.41
C CYS A 306 -10.30 41.60 -5.46
N TYR A 307 -9.09 41.09 -5.26
CA TYR A 307 -7.92 41.53 -6.00
C TYR A 307 -7.57 40.61 -7.17
N LEU A 308 -7.87 39.30 -7.07
CA LEU A 308 -7.41 38.29 -8.03
C LEU A 308 -8.52 37.85 -8.96
N LEU A 309 -9.69 37.51 -8.42
CA LEU A 309 -10.86 37.05 -9.21
C LEU A 309 -11.76 38.22 -9.65
N LYS A 310 -11.56 39.43 -9.11
CA LYS A 310 -12.34 40.65 -9.42
C LYS A 310 -13.86 40.48 -9.18
N ASP A 311 -14.21 39.64 -8.23
CA ASP A 311 -15.60 39.39 -7.82
C ASP A 311 -15.91 40.20 -6.54
N ARG A 312 -16.45 41.41 -6.74
CA ARG A 312 -16.71 42.36 -5.64
C ARG A 312 -17.84 41.86 -4.72
N GLU A 313 -18.81 41.17 -5.24
CA GLU A 313 -19.96 40.69 -4.46
C GLU A 313 -19.52 39.67 -3.41
N HIS A 314 -18.82 38.63 -3.83
CA HIS A 314 -18.27 37.62 -2.94
C HIS A 314 -17.18 38.21 -2.00
N ALA A 315 -16.35 39.12 -2.49
CA ALA A 315 -15.36 39.78 -1.65
C ALA A 315 -16.02 40.49 -0.47
N LEU A 316 -17.05 41.30 -0.72
CA LEU A 316 -17.79 42.00 0.34
C LEU A 316 -18.47 41.08 1.34
N ALA A 317 -19.02 39.96 0.85
CA ALA A 317 -19.62 38.93 1.70
C ALA A 317 -18.58 38.34 2.66
N TYR A 318 -17.41 37.95 2.15
CA TYR A 318 -16.35 37.35 2.98
C TYR A 318 -15.65 38.37 3.89
N TYR A 319 -15.51 39.65 3.52
CA TYR A 319 -15.04 40.70 4.45
C TYR A 319 -16.01 40.93 5.62
N ARG A 320 -17.33 40.80 5.39
CA ARG A 320 -18.32 40.90 6.49
C ARG A 320 -18.18 39.71 7.44
N LEU A 321 -18.09 38.48 6.91
CA LEU A 321 -17.84 37.27 7.71
C LEU A 321 -16.50 37.38 8.48
N PHE A 322 -15.44 37.90 7.83
CA PHE A 322 -14.18 38.15 8.52
C PHE A 322 -14.36 39.05 9.70
N LEU A 323 -15.04 40.21 9.53
CA LEU A 323 -15.24 41.20 10.62
C LEU A 323 -16.12 40.61 11.74
N GLU A 324 -17.12 39.78 11.41
CA GLU A 324 -17.93 39.05 12.38
C GLU A 324 -17.05 38.14 13.23
N LYS A 325 -16.25 37.29 12.58
CA LYS A 325 -15.37 36.35 13.27
C LYS A 325 -14.21 37.06 14.01
N ALA A 326 -13.70 38.15 13.49
CA ALA A 326 -12.67 38.92 14.17
C ALA A 326 -13.19 39.59 15.46
N ALA A 327 -14.48 39.92 15.53
CA ALA A 327 -15.09 40.47 16.74
C ALA A 327 -15.21 39.45 17.88
N GLU A 328 -15.17 38.14 17.58
CA GLU A 328 -15.17 37.03 18.56
C GLU A 328 -13.82 36.85 19.25
N VAL A 329 -12.72 37.52 18.76
CA VAL A 329 -11.37 37.38 19.30
C VAL A 329 -11.17 38.30 20.48
N GLU A 330 -11.02 37.76 21.69
CA GLU A 330 -10.86 38.55 22.92
C GLU A 330 -9.61 39.40 22.96
N GLN A 331 -8.51 38.91 22.39
CA GLN A 331 -7.20 39.63 22.38
C GLN A 331 -6.64 39.65 20.93
N PRO A 332 -7.07 40.63 20.11
CA PRO A 332 -6.62 40.72 18.74
C PRO A 332 -5.15 41.12 18.65
N THR A 333 -4.38 40.43 17.80
CA THR A 333 -2.99 40.82 17.53
C THR A 333 -2.93 42.13 16.74
N PRO A 334 -1.79 42.89 16.78
CA PRO A 334 -1.62 44.05 15.95
C PRO A 334 -1.90 43.83 14.47
N GLN A 335 -1.47 42.69 13.93
CA GLN A 335 -1.73 42.28 12.54
C GLN A 335 -3.24 42.09 12.27
N LEU A 336 -3.98 41.48 13.20
CA LEU A 336 -5.42 41.35 13.06
C LEU A 336 -6.13 42.70 13.06
N LEU A 337 -5.69 43.66 13.90
CA LEU A 337 -6.23 44.99 13.92
C LEU A 337 -6.03 45.73 12.59
N GLU A 338 -4.84 45.59 11.97
CA GLU A 338 -4.57 46.16 10.63
C GLU A 338 -5.50 45.55 9.57
N MET A 339 -5.72 44.23 9.61
CA MET A 339 -6.65 43.53 8.70
C MET A 339 -8.08 44.01 8.89
N ILE A 340 -8.53 44.24 10.14
CA ILE A 340 -9.85 44.79 10.46
C ILE A 340 -10.02 46.20 9.86
N GLU A 341 -9.04 47.07 10.03
CA GLU A 341 -9.11 48.41 9.45
C GLU A 341 -9.15 48.39 7.92
N ALA A 342 -8.32 47.57 7.30
CA ALA A 342 -8.33 47.40 5.85
C ALA A 342 -9.68 46.89 5.33
N ALA A 343 -10.23 45.88 5.98
CA ALA A 343 -11.53 45.33 5.60
C ALA A 343 -12.67 46.37 5.76
N ARG A 344 -12.68 47.14 6.84
CA ARG A 344 -13.67 48.22 7.07
C ARG A 344 -13.65 49.29 5.97
N LYS A 345 -12.45 49.68 5.50
CA LYS A 345 -12.31 50.65 4.40
C LYS A 345 -12.87 50.11 3.08
N LEU A 346 -12.73 48.79 2.83
CA LEU A 346 -13.19 48.16 1.58
C LEU A 346 -14.71 47.92 1.53
N ILE A 347 -15.38 47.86 2.70
CA ILE A 347 -16.82 47.66 2.82
C ILE A 347 -17.59 48.97 2.79
N GLN A 348 -16.92 50.08 3.07
CA GLN A 348 -17.56 51.40 2.98
C GLN A 348 -17.93 51.71 1.53
N PRO A 349 -19.13 52.30 1.27
CA PRO A 349 -19.64 52.55 -0.08
C PRO A 349 -18.82 53.60 -0.84
#